data_5a0391117b40c661b8c672305396a629
#
_entry.id   5a0391117b40c661b8c672305396a629
#
_cell.length_a   1.000
_cell.length_b   1.000
_cell.length_c   1.000
_cell.angle_alpha   90.00
_cell.angle_beta   90.00
_cell.angle_gamma   90.00
#
_symmetry.space_group_name_H-M   'P 1'
#
loop_
_entity.id
_entity.type
_entity.pdbx_description
1 polymer ?
#
loop_
_entity_poly.entity_id
_entity_poly.type
_entity_poly.pdbx_seq_one_letter_code
_entity_poly.pdbx_strand_id
1 'polypeptide(L)'
;MTDPYAQARQQLYTILDWIRFASSQFQRHELYFGHGTDNAWDEAVLLVTGSLHLPYDLTPEQGQCRLIDDEKQLLAERVQARVESRTPVAYLINEAWFAGLPFYVDERVLVPRSPLAEMIQNRVSPWMDGIEPSRILDLCCGSGCIGIASLQAFPEAQLDLADLSGDALDVAQINVERYGLYDQVAMIQSDLFGSLQGSYDLILSNPPYVDAEDLADMPAEYHHEPAMGLGSGDDGLDITRRILAQAADYLSEQGVLVVEVGNSWINLEAAFPEVPFHWVSFEHGGDGVFVFTRADLVRYQSQFRV
;
A
#
# COMPACT_ATOMS: atom_id res chain seq x y z
N MET A 1 17.12 35.24 6.42
CA MET A 1 16.11 34.60 7.29
C MET A 1 16.88 33.54 8.08
N THR A 2 16.62 33.42 9.40
CA THR A 2 17.20 32.36 10.22
C THR A 2 16.59 31.02 9.83
N ASP A 3 17.43 30.02 9.69
CA ASP A 3 17.00 28.64 9.43
C ASP A 3 16.06 28.16 10.55
N PRO A 4 14.78 27.84 10.24
CA PRO A 4 13.80 27.46 11.25
C PRO A 4 14.14 26.12 11.92
N TYR A 5 14.82 25.21 11.22
CA TYR A 5 15.21 23.91 11.73
C TYR A 5 16.37 24.03 12.72
N ALA A 6 17.37 24.86 12.41
CA ALA A 6 18.46 25.19 13.35
C ALA A 6 17.93 25.88 14.61
N GLN A 7 16.93 26.76 14.48
CA GLN A 7 16.28 27.41 15.63
C GLN A 7 15.49 26.40 16.46
N ALA A 8 14.74 25.50 15.82
CA ALA A 8 13.98 24.45 16.49
C ALA A 8 14.87 23.56 17.36
N ARG A 9 16.03 23.12 16.84
CA ARG A 9 17.02 22.33 17.58
C ARG A 9 17.49 22.99 18.87
N GLN A 10 17.63 24.32 18.87
CA GLN A 10 18.10 25.07 20.04
C GLN A 10 17.01 25.36 21.07
N GLN A 11 15.75 25.50 20.62
CA GLN A 11 14.67 26.03 21.44
C GLN A 11 13.56 25.02 21.80
N LEU A 12 13.47 23.90 21.09
CA LEU A 12 12.50 22.85 21.39
C LEU A 12 13.13 21.76 22.24
N TYR A 13 12.35 21.27 23.22
CA TYR A 13 12.90 20.35 24.22
C TYR A 13 12.12 19.04 24.37
N THR A 14 10.80 19.04 24.10
CA THR A 14 9.92 17.91 24.32
C THR A 14 9.44 17.30 23.02
N ILE A 15 8.98 16.04 23.08
CA ILE A 15 8.35 15.35 21.96
C ILE A 15 7.20 16.18 21.40
N LEU A 16 6.34 16.70 22.28
CA LEU A 16 5.16 17.51 21.88
C LEU A 16 5.56 18.83 21.23
N ASP A 17 6.67 19.47 21.65
CA ASP A 17 7.20 20.65 20.96
C ASP A 17 7.51 20.35 19.49
N TRP A 18 8.11 19.20 19.22
CA TRP A 18 8.49 18.79 17.86
C TRP A 18 7.29 18.36 17.02
N ILE A 19 6.30 17.67 17.59
CA ILE A 19 5.03 17.36 16.92
C ILE A 19 4.34 18.65 16.49
N ARG A 20 4.16 19.61 17.43
CA ARG A 20 3.56 20.90 17.13
C ARG A 20 4.36 21.68 16.06
N PHE A 21 5.71 21.65 16.14
CA PHE A 21 6.57 22.32 15.17
C PHE A 21 6.42 21.71 13.78
N ALA A 22 6.54 20.39 13.67
CA ALA A 22 6.39 19.67 12.41
C ALA A 22 5.01 19.94 11.77
N SER A 23 3.92 19.78 12.53
CA SER A 23 2.57 20.06 12.05
C SER A 23 2.43 21.49 11.52
N SER A 24 3.01 22.48 12.23
CA SER A 24 2.98 23.88 11.78
C SER A 24 3.78 24.10 10.50
N GLN A 25 4.91 23.39 10.31
CA GLN A 25 5.68 23.47 9.06
C GLN A 25 4.91 22.85 7.91
N PHE A 26 4.32 21.67 8.13
CA PHE A 26 3.54 20.95 7.11
C PHE A 26 2.36 21.80 6.59
N GLN A 27 1.58 22.40 7.47
CA GLN A 27 0.49 23.29 7.08
C GLN A 27 0.97 24.55 6.36
N ARG A 28 2.04 25.20 6.88
CA ARG A 28 2.58 26.43 6.29
C ARG A 28 3.08 26.23 4.86
N HIS A 29 3.59 25.05 4.56
CA HIS A 29 4.13 24.69 3.24
C HIS A 29 3.12 23.93 2.38
N GLU A 30 1.85 23.87 2.81
CA GLU A 30 0.74 23.26 2.04
C GLU A 30 1.11 21.84 1.54
N LEU A 31 1.60 20.99 2.45
CA LEU A 31 1.93 19.61 2.10
C LEU A 31 0.68 18.82 1.78
N TYR A 32 0.79 17.88 0.86
CA TYR A 32 -0.27 16.94 0.57
C TYR A 32 -0.18 15.74 1.53
N PHE A 33 -1.33 15.30 2.06
CA PHE A 33 -1.46 14.15 2.95
C PHE A 33 -2.25 13.05 2.23
N GLY A 34 -1.62 11.94 1.93
CA GLY A 34 -2.21 10.82 1.18
C GLY A 34 -1.40 9.52 1.31
N HIS A 35 -0.39 9.53 2.20
CA HIS A 35 0.52 8.41 2.40
C HIS A 35 0.35 7.79 3.80
N GLY A 36 -0.92 7.51 4.18
CA GLY A 36 -1.26 6.86 5.46
C GLY A 36 -1.81 7.79 6.54
N THR A 37 -1.82 9.10 6.29
CA THR A 37 -2.48 10.13 7.13
C THR A 37 -3.26 11.08 6.23
N ASP A 38 -4.23 11.80 6.80
CA ASP A 38 -5.09 12.77 6.10
C ASP A 38 -4.92 14.21 6.60
N ASN A 39 -4.05 14.43 7.58
CA ASN A 39 -3.85 15.74 8.18
C ASN A 39 -2.42 15.94 8.73
N ALA A 40 -2.04 17.21 8.89
CA ALA A 40 -0.70 17.60 9.33
C ALA A 40 -0.35 17.17 10.76
N TRP A 41 -1.34 17.07 11.66
CA TRP A 41 -1.07 16.70 13.04
C TRP A 41 -0.71 15.22 13.17
N ASP A 42 -1.52 14.35 12.60
CA ASP A 42 -1.31 12.91 12.66
C ASP A 42 -0.03 12.51 11.91
N GLU A 43 0.26 13.18 10.78
CA GLU A 43 1.52 12.96 10.07
C GLU A 43 2.73 13.44 10.89
N ALA A 44 2.62 14.55 11.63
CA ALA A 44 3.67 15.00 12.53
C ALA A 44 3.86 14.05 13.73
N VAL A 45 2.79 13.48 14.27
CA VAL A 45 2.86 12.43 15.29
C VAL A 45 3.61 11.23 14.72
N LEU A 46 3.19 10.73 13.55
CA LEU A 46 3.82 9.60 12.87
C LEU A 46 5.33 9.83 12.65
N LEU A 47 5.71 11.00 12.10
CA LEU A 47 7.11 11.33 11.87
C LEU A 47 7.92 11.36 13.16
N VAL A 48 7.45 12.04 14.19
CA VAL A 48 8.21 12.23 15.42
C VAL A 48 8.32 10.93 16.21
N THR A 49 7.21 10.23 16.43
CA THR A 49 7.20 8.98 17.18
C THR A 49 7.93 7.86 16.46
N GLY A 50 7.69 7.69 15.15
CA GLY A 50 8.40 6.71 14.34
C GLY A 50 9.90 6.97 14.26
N SER A 51 10.31 8.26 14.21
CA SER A 51 11.75 8.64 14.27
C SER A 51 12.43 8.23 15.58
N LEU A 52 11.68 8.23 16.66
CA LEU A 52 12.16 7.93 18.01
C LEU A 52 11.89 6.49 18.46
N HIS A 53 11.30 5.67 17.57
CA HIS A 53 10.87 4.30 17.89
C HIS A 53 9.91 4.21 19.09
N LEU A 54 9.00 5.17 19.19
CA LEU A 54 7.97 5.27 20.22
C LEU A 54 6.59 4.85 19.69
N PRO A 55 5.69 4.41 20.56
CA PRO A 55 4.29 4.16 20.20
C PRO A 55 3.61 5.43 19.68
N TYR A 56 2.64 5.28 18.76
CA TYR A 56 1.90 6.41 18.20
C TYR A 56 0.88 7.02 19.17
N ASP A 57 0.41 6.24 20.15
CA ASP A 57 -0.58 6.61 21.16
C ASP A 57 0.08 7.15 22.46
N LEU A 58 0.91 8.16 22.29
CA LEU A 58 1.60 8.78 23.43
C LEU A 58 0.63 9.32 24.47
N THR A 59 0.91 9.03 25.74
CA THR A 59 0.24 9.74 26.84
C THR A 59 0.72 11.21 26.93
N PRO A 60 -0.06 12.12 27.54
CA PRO A 60 0.37 13.51 27.73
C PRO A 60 1.72 13.64 28.46
N GLU A 61 2.00 12.75 29.43
CA GLU A 61 3.25 12.73 30.18
C GLU A 61 4.43 12.31 29.31
N GLN A 62 4.25 11.31 28.43
CA GLN A 62 5.27 10.88 27.47
C GLN A 62 5.59 12.01 26.49
N GLY A 63 4.57 12.75 26.00
CA GLY A 63 4.77 13.91 25.15
C GLY A 63 5.62 15.03 25.76
N GLN A 64 5.72 15.09 27.10
CA GLN A 64 6.56 16.06 27.83
C GLN A 64 7.99 15.57 28.07
N CYS A 65 8.35 14.33 27.67
CA CYS A 65 9.70 13.83 27.78
C CYS A 65 10.67 14.68 26.92
N ARG A 66 11.86 14.91 27.49
CA ARG A 66 12.87 15.73 26.83
C ARG A 66 13.71 14.89 25.88
N LEU A 67 14.05 15.50 24.76
CA LEU A 67 14.91 14.95 23.72
C LEU A 67 16.38 15.30 23.98
N ILE A 68 17.27 14.39 23.62
CA ILE A 68 18.71 14.62 23.55
C ILE A 68 19.05 15.31 22.22
N ASP A 69 20.27 15.83 22.08
CA ASP A 69 20.64 16.63 20.93
C ASP A 69 20.69 15.84 19.62
N ASP A 70 21.04 14.57 19.66
CA ASP A 70 21.03 13.69 18.47
C ASP A 70 19.60 13.44 17.97
N GLU A 71 18.63 13.23 18.86
CA GLU A 71 17.21 13.09 18.51
C GLU A 71 16.67 14.38 17.87
N LYS A 72 17.00 15.54 18.44
CA LYS A 72 16.61 16.83 17.87
C LYS A 72 17.23 17.07 16.51
N GLN A 73 18.48 16.64 16.27
CA GLN A 73 19.11 16.68 14.96
C GLN A 73 18.35 15.84 13.95
N LEU A 74 18.09 14.57 14.29
CA LEU A 74 17.33 13.64 13.46
C LEU A 74 15.95 14.18 13.07
N LEU A 75 15.21 14.72 14.06
CA LEU A 75 13.88 15.28 13.82
C LEU A 75 13.95 16.53 12.93
N ALA A 76 14.95 17.40 13.12
CA ALA A 76 15.14 18.58 12.27
C ALA A 76 15.37 18.18 10.81
N GLU A 77 16.25 17.20 10.56
CA GLU A 77 16.56 16.69 9.23
C GLU A 77 15.32 16.05 8.57
N ARG A 78 14.56 15.24 9.32
CA ARG A 78 13.35 14.59 8.79
C ARG A 78 12.22 15.57 8.51
N VAL A 79 11.96 16.54 9.40
CA VAL A 79 10.98 17.60 9.14
C VAL A 79 11.39 18.43 7.93
N GLN A 80 12.68 18.78 7.81
CA GLN A 80 13.21 19.50 6.65
C GLN A 80 13.02 18.70 5.35
N ALA A 81 13.39 17.43 5.33
CA ALA A 81 13.22 16.56 4.17
C ALA A 81 11.76 16.43 3.76
N ARG A 82 10.84 16.25 4.72
CA ARG A 82 9.38 16.23 4.45
C ARG A 82 8.90 17.52 3.81
N VAL A 83 9.35 18.67 4.29
CA VAL A 83 8.92 19.99 3.81
C VAL A 83 9.57 20.37 2.48
N GLU A 84 10.89 20.26 2.37
CA GLU A 84 11.65 20.78 1.24
C GLU A 84 11.70 19.79 0.07
N SER A 85 11.89 18.50 0.37
CA SER A 85 11.95 17.45 -0.64
C SER A 85 10.60 16.78 -0.91
N ARG A 86 9.57 17.05 -0.11
CA ARG A 86 8.24 16.41 -0.20
C ARG A 86 8.27 14.89 0.04
N THR A 87 9.34 14.39 0.65
CA THR A 87 9.49 12.95 0.90
C THR A 87 8.40 12.44 1.84
N PRO A 88 7.64 11.38 1.49
CA PRO A 88 6.64 10.78 2.37
C PRO A 88 7.22 10.36 3.73
N VAL A 89 6.46 10.58 4.81
CA VAL A 89 6.92 10.23 6.17
C VAL A 89 7.23 8.73 6.27
N ALA A 90 6.44 7.88 5.63
CA ALA A 90 6.67 6.45 5.62
C ALA A 90 8.10 6.06 5.15
N TYR A 91 8.64 6.77 4.15
CA TYR A 91 10.02 6.54 3.69
C TYR A 91 11.07 7.13 4.63
N LEU A 92 10.77 8.26 5.29
CA LEU A 92 11.68 8.86 6.26
C LEU A 92 11.86 8.01 7.51
N ILE A 93 10.83 7.26 7.92
CA ILE A 93 10.87 6.37 9.08
C ILE A 93 11.03 4.88 8.71
N ASN A 94 10.98 4.55 7.42
CA ASN A 94 10.98 3.20 6.86
C ASN A 94 9.88 2.32 7.45
N GLU A 95 8.70 2.89 7.67
CA GLU A 95 7.55 2.16 8.19
C GLU A 95 6.24 2.73 7.67
N ALA A 96 5.33 1.82 7.29
CA ALA A 96 3.94 2.12 6.99
C ALA A 96 3.04 1.06 7.62
N TRP A 97 1.79 1.43 7.93
CA TRP A 97 0.82 0.53 8.55
C TRP A 97 -0.20 0.04 7.53
N PHE A 98 -0.50 -1.25 7.55
CA PHE A 98 -1.52 -1.87 6.71
C PHE A 98 -2.23 -2.99 7.45
N ALA A 99 -3.57 -2.99 7.46
CA ALA A 99 -4.40 -3.98 8.17
C ALA A 99 -4.02 -4.18 9.65
N GLY A 100 -3.51 -3.13 10.33
CA GLY A 100 -3.07 -3.18 11.72
C GLY A 100 -1.65 -3.72 11.94
N LEU A 101 -0.89 -3.95 10.87
CA LEU A 101 0.49 -4.43 10.89
C LEU A 101 1.47 -3.37 10.41
N PRO A 102 2.66 -3.21 11.03
CA PRO A 102 3.72 -2.35 10.54
C PRO A 102 4.60 -3.05 9.50
N PHE A 103 4.78 -2.43 8.33
CA PHE A 103 5.62 -2.92 7.24
C PHE A 103 6.81 -2.00 6.99
N TYR A 104 7.96 -2.58 6.68
CA TYR A 104 9.09 -1.83 6.13
C TYR A 104 8.73 -1.35 4.72
N VAL A 105 9.01 -0.08 4.45
CA VAL A 105 8.86 0.54 3.12
C VAL A 105 9.99 1.53 2.85
N ASP A 106 10.34 1.68 1.59
CA ASP A 106 11.19 2.73 1.07
C ASP A 106 10.78 3.08 -0.37
N GLU A 107 11.53 3.93 -1.07
CA GLU A 107 11.21 4.44 -2.41
C GLU A 107 11.11 3.36 -3.51
N ARG A 108 11.44 2.11 -3.21
CA ARG A 108 11.30 0.98 -4.15
C ARG A 108 9.88 0.44 -4.27
N VAL A 109 8.99 0.79 -3.32
CA VAL A 109 7.61 0.29 -3.26
C VAL A 109 6.62 1.40 -2.95
N LEU A 110 5.36 1.23 -3.35
CA LEU A 110 4.26 2.11 -2.94
C LEU A 110 4.06 2.08 -1.42
N VAL A 111 3.71 3.21 -0.83
CA VAL A 111 3.25 3.26 0.56
C VAL A 111 1.91 2.55 0.67
N PRO A 112 1.76 1.52 1.53
CA PRO A 112 0.50 0.80 1.73
C PRO A 112 -0.66 1.71 2.09
N ARG A 113 -1.75 1.69 1.29
CA ARG A 113 -2.96 2.52 1.49
C ARG A 113 -4.23 1.89 0.86
N SER A 114 -4.18 0.62 0.52
CA SER A 114 -5.25 -0.09 -0.17
C SER A 114 -6.45 -0.39 0.74
N PRO A 115 -7.70 -0.22 0.27
CA PRO A 115 -8.90 -0.64 0.96
C PRO A 115 -9.02 -2.18 1.08
N LEU A 116 -8.19 -2.94 0.39
CA LEU A 116 -8.08 -4.40 0.56
C LEU A 116 -7.78 -4.80 2.02
N ALA A 117 -7.24 -3.90 2.86
CA ALA A 117 -7.05 -4.14 4.29
C ALA A 117 -8.36 -4.52 4.99
N GLU A 118 -9.44 -3.75 4.75
CA GLU A 118 -10.77 -4.04 5.33
C GLU A 118 -11.34 -5.36 4.81
N MET A 119 -11.17 -5.63 3.52
CA MET A 119 -11.63 -6.87 2.91
C MET A 119 -10.92 -8.11 3.48
N ILE A 120 -9.61 -8.03 3.68
CA ILE A 120 -8.81 -9.09 4.32
C ILE A 120 -9.26 -9.32 5.76
N GLN A 121 -9.43 -8.25 6.56
CA GLN A 121 -9.91 -8.33 7.93
C GLN A 121 -11.28 -9.00 8.04
N ASN A 122 -12.14 -8.80 7.03
CA ASN A 122 -13.44 -9.46 6.89
C ASN A 122 -13.36 -10.81 6.15
N ARG A 123 -12.16 -11.41 6.02
CA ARG A 123 -11.93 -12.73 5.39
C ARG A 123 -12.49 -12.85 3.97
N VAL A 124 -12.46 -11.75 3.21
CA VAL A 124 -12.97 -11.69 1.83
C VAL A 124 -14.45 -12.15 1.74
N SER A 125 -15.24 -11.92 2.80
CA SER A 125 -16.67 -12.22 2.84
C SER A 125 -17.44 -11.33 1.84
N PRO A 126 -18.50 -11.83 1.18
CA PRO A 126 -19.06 -13.18 1.32
C PRO A 126 -18.42 -14.24 0.39
N TRP A 127 -17.46 -13.85 -0.45
CA TRP A 127 -16.94 -14.73 -1.51
C TRP A 127 -16.13 -15.92 -0.98
N MET A 128 -15.47 -15.78 0.17
CA MET A 128 -14.71 -16.84 0.81
C MET A 128 -15.41 -17.46 2.03
N ASP A 129 -16.69 -17.19 2.24
CA ASP A 129 -17.44 -17.75 3.37
C ASP A 129 -17.45 -19.28 3.35
N GLY A 130 -16.89 -19.90 4.39
CA GLY A 130 -16.79 -21.35 4.50
C GLY A 130 -15.68 -21.98 3.64
N ILE A 131 -14.85 -21.17 2.99
CA ILE A 131 -13.69 -21.60 2.19
C ILE A 131 -12.41 -21.23 2.94
N GLU A 132 -11.54 -22.21 3.17
CA GLU A 132 -10.20 -21.99 3.67
C GLU A 132 -9.22 -22.13 2.49
N PRO A 133 -8.64 -21.04 2.00
CA PRO A 133 -7.70 -21.10 0.90
C PRO A 133 -6.43 -21.84 1.31
N SER A 134 -6.02 -22.79 0.50
CA SER A 134 -4.74 -23.49 0.67
C SER A 134 -3.59 -22.69 0.07
N ARG A 135 -3.89 -21.89 -0.97
CA ARG A 135 -2.87 -21.12 -1.69
C ARG A 135 -3.39 -19.75 -2.11
N ILE A 136 -2.67 -18.71 -1.69
CA ILE A 136 -2.97 -17.30 -1.97
C ILE A 136 -1.88 -16.73 -2.87
N LEU A 137 -2.26 -15.85 -3.79
CA LEU A 137 -1.35 -15.03 -4.59
C LEU A 137 -1.60 -13.56 -4.28
N ASP A 138 -0.52 -12.84 -3.95
CA ASP A 138 -0.47 -11.38 -4.01
C ASP A 138 0.26 -10.99 -5.30
N LEU A 139 -0.49 -10.47 -6.27
CA LEU A 139 -0.01 -10.14 -7.60
C LEU A 139 0.24 -8.64 -7.72
N CYS A 140 1.42 -8.23 -8.15
CA CYS A 140 1.95 -6.86 -8.03
C CYS A 140 2.13 -6.49 -6.56
N CYS A 141 2.85 -7.33 -5.81
CA CYS A 141 2.82 -7.35 -4.35
C CYS A 141 3.52 -6.15 -3.70
N GLY A 142 4.41 -5.43 -4.40
CA GLY A 142 5.18 -4.33 -3.84
C GLY A 142 5.91 -4.72 -2.56
N SER A 143 5.56 -4.13 -1.42
CA SER A 143 6.10 -4.47 -0.10
C SER A 143 5.64 -5.82 0.45
N GLY A 144 4.73 -6.52 -0.23
CA GLY A 144 4.09 -7.76 0.24
C GLY A 144 3.03 -7.56 1.32
N CYS A 145 2.62 -6.33 1.58
CA CYS A 145 1.72 -6.02 2.71
C CYS A 145 0.35 -6.67 2.58
N ILE A 146 -0.23 -6.73 1.37
CA ILE A 146 -1.53 -7.35 1.11
C ILE A 146 -1.46 -8.86 1.36
N GLY A 147 -0.49 -9.52 0.74
CA GLY A 147 -0.29 -10.96 0.90
C GLY A 147 0.00 -11.35 2.34
N ILE A 148 0.96 -10.69 3.00
CA ILE A 148 1.33 -10.98 4.39
C ILE A 148 0.14 -10.73 5.33
N ALA A 149 -0.61 -9.64 5.14
CA ALA A 149 -1.80 -9.38 5.94
C ALA A 149 -2.89 -10.45 5.72
N SER A 150 -3.01 -11.03 4.51
CA SER A 150 -3.97 -12.11 4.23
C SER A 150 -3.72 -13.37 5.06
N LEU A 151 -2.48 -13.64 5.46
CA LEU A 151 -2.14 -14.75 6.34
C LEU A 151 -2.66 -14.58 7.78
N GLN A 152 -3.02 -13.36 8.22
CA GLN A 152 -3.74 -13.20 9.49
C GLN A 152 -5.17 -13.75 9.41
N ALA A 153 -5.82 -13.56 8.26
CA ALA A 153 -7.16 -14.10 8.02
C ALA A 153 -7.12 -15.60 7.72
N PHE A 154 -6.05 -16.07 7.07
CA PHE A 154 -5.90 -17.44 6.56
C PHE A 154 -4.53 -18.02 6.95
N PRO A 155 -4.30 -18.32 8.23
CA PRO A 155 -2.97 -18.65 8.76
C PRO A 155 -2.35 -19.94 8.24
N GLU A 156 -3.16 -20.85 7.70
CA GLU A 156 -2.68 -22.15 7.15
C GLU A 156 -2.38 -22.09 5.63
N ALA A 157 -2.66 -20.96 4.98
CA ALA A 157 -2.44 -20.83 3.53
C ALA A 157 -0.96 -20.69 3.19
N GLN A 158 -0.54 -21.23 2.05
CA GLN A 158 0.73 -20.88 1.41
C GLN A 158 0.55 -19.62 0.59
N LEU A 159 1.50 -18.69 0.66
CA LEU A 159 1.46 -17.41 -0.03
C LEU A 159 2.56 -17.30 -1.07
N ASP A 160 2.18 -16.94 -2.29
CA ASP A 160 3.11 -16.48 -3.30
C ASP A 160 3.01 -14.94 -3.40
N LEU A 161 4.15 -14.25 -3.27
CA LEU A 161 4.31 -12.84 -3.55
C LEU A 161 4.94 -12.67 -4.93
N ALA A 162 4.22 -12.09 -5.87
CA ALA A 162 4.69 -11.93 -7.24
C ALA A 162 4.76 -10.45 -7.63
N ASP A 163 5.91 -10.03 -8.14
CA ASP A 163 6.13 -8.68 -8.67
C ASP A 163 7.05 -8.73 -9.89
N LEU A 164 6.92 -7.73 -10.77
CA LEU A 164 7.83 -7.52 -11.89
C LEU A 164 9.19 -6.99 -11.42
N SER A 165 9.16 -6.14 -10.37
CA SER A 165 10.33 -5.48 -9.80
C SER A 165 11.06 -6.39 -8.81
N GLY A 166 12.32 -6.70 -9.12
CA GLY A 166 13.20 -7.37 -8.15
C GLY A 166 13.45 -6.52 -6.90
N ASP A 167 13.51 -5.19 -7.05
CA ASP A 167 13.71 -4.25 -5.92
C ASP A 167 12.51 -4.25 -4.98
N ALA A 168 11.28 -4.41 -5.51
CA ALA A 168 10.08 -4.55 -4.70
C ALA A 168 10.10 -5.89 -3.92
N LEU A 169 10.53 -6.98 -4.56
CA LEU A 169 10.68 -8.27 -3.89
C LEU A 169 11.76 -8.24 -2.79
N ASP A 170 12.82 -7.44 -2.95
CA ASP A 170 13.80 -7.23 -1.87
C ASP A 170 13.18 -6.55 -0.65
N VAL A 171 12.25 -5.61 -0.85
CA VAL A 171 11.47 -4.99 0.24
C VAL A 171 10.50 -6.01 0.84
N ALA A 172 9.79 -6.78 0.01
CA ALA A 172 8.90 -7.84 0.48
C ALA A 172 9.66 -8.89 1.32
N GLN A 173 10.90 -9.24 0.92
CA GLN A 173 11.77 -10.13 1.71
C GLN A 173 12.01 -9.62 3.12
N ILE A 174 12.30 -8.32 3.29
CA ILE A 174 12.48 -7.70 4.62
C ILE A 174 11.22 -7.90 5.48
N ASN A 175 10.04 -7.76 4.88
CA ASN A 175 8.78 -7.96 5.58
C ASN A 175 8.49 -9.42 5.89
N VAL A 176 8.77 -10.34 4.98
CA VAL A 176 8.68 -11.80 5.23
C VAL A 176 9.60 -12.20 6.40
N GLU A 177 10.81 -11.65 6.45
CA GLU A 177 11.76 -11.86 7.55
C GLU A 177 11.25 -11.29 8.87
N ARG A 178 10.72 -10.06 8.83
CA ARG A 178 10.15 -9.38 10.00
C ARG A 178 9.06 -10.20 10.69
N TYR A 179 8.26 -10.92 9.90
CA TYR A 179 7.15 -11.76 10.39
C TYR A 179 7.51 -13.24 10.55
N GLY A 180 8.73 -13.65 10.19
CA GLY A 180 9.19 -15.04 10.33
C GLY A 180 8.48 -16.03 9.43
N LEU A 181 8.05 -15.62 8.22
CA LEU A 181 7.18 -16.37 7.30
C LEU A 181 7.96 -17.18 6.25
N TYR A 182 9.22 -17.52 6.48
CA TYR A 182 10.11 -18.17 5.50
C TYR A 182 9.58 -19.48 4.92
N ASP A 183 8.89 -20.28 5.72
CA ASP A 183 8.39 -21.60 5.32
C ASP A 183 7.01 -21.54 4.65
N GLN A 184 6.38 -20.35 4.65
CA GLN A 184 5.00 -20.15 4.20
C GLN A 184 4.89 -19.26 2.98
N VAL A 185 5.92 -18.46 2.69
CA VAL A 185 5.92 -17.45 1.62
C VAL A 185 6.98 -17.76 0.58
N ALA A 186 6.57 -17.79 -0.69
CA ALA A 186 7.48 -17.80 -1.83
C ALA A 186 7.43 -16.46 -2.57
N MET A 187 8.60 -15.93 -2.96
CA MET A 187 8.71 -14.71 -3.75
C MET A 187 9.08 -15.05 -5.18
N ILE A 188 8.35 -14.50 -6.13
CA ILE A 188 8.46 -14.87 -7.54
C ILE A 188 8.56 -13.61 -8.39
N GLN A 189 9.72 -13.37 -9.02
CA GLN A 189 9.81 -12.31 -10.01
C GLN A 189 9.07 -12.73 -11.28
N SER A 190 8.01 -11.99 -11.63
CA SER A 190 7.11 -12.37 -12.72
C SER A 190 6.48 -11.14 -13.37
N ASP A 191 6.39 -11.16 -14.70
CA ASP A 191 5.48 -10.28 -15.43
C ASP A 191 4.08 -10.89 -15.36
N LEU A 192 3.30 -10.42 -14.38
CA LEU A 192 2.02 -10.99 -13.97
C LEU A 192 2.13 -12.50 -13.75
N PHE A 193 1.39 -13.31 -14.50
CA PHE A 193 1.34 -14.76 -14.35
C PHE A 193 2.48 -15.51 -15.05
N GLY A 194 3.36 -14.82 -15.78
CA GLY A 194 4.31 -15.42 -16.71
C GLY A 194 5.29 -16.45 -16.12
N SER A 195 5.68 -16.30 -14.84
CA SER A 195 6.56 -17.24 -14.12
C SER A 195 5.81 -18.11 -13.11
N LEU A 196 4.49 -17.90 -12.94
CA LEU A 196 3.69 -18.60 -11.94
C LEU A 196 3.29 -20.00 -12.39
N GLN A 197 3.10 -20.90 -11.43
CA GLN A 197 2.70 -22.27 -11.69
C GLN A 197 1.61 -22.75 -10.72
N GLY A 198 0.74 -23.63 -11.20
CA GLY A 198 -0.36 -24.18 -10.42
C GLY A 198 -1.57 -23.25 -10.37
N SER A 199 -2.41 -23.41 -9.37
CA SER A 199 -3.62 -22.63 -9.17
C SER A 199 -3.71 -22.09 -7.76
N TYR A 200 -4.50 -21.02 -7.60
CA TYR A 200 -4.70 -20.29 -6.36
C TYR A 200 -6.19 -20.28 -5.98
N ASP A 201 -6.46 -20.36 -4.69
CA ASP A 201 -7.82 -20.25 -4.16
C ASP A 201 -8.24 -18.78 -3.98
N LEU A 202 -7.25 -17.90 -3.77
CA LEU A 202 -7.44 -16.47 -3.69
C LEU A 202 -6.30 -15.75 -4.41
N ILE A 203 -6.65 -14.85 -5.32
CA ILE A 203 -5.72 -13.92 -5.95
C ILE A 203 -6.13 -12.51 -5.51
N LEU A 204 -5.20 -11.82 -4.86
CA LEU A 204 -5.31 -10.42 -4.47
C LEU A 204 -4.38 -9.60 -5.35
N SER A 205 -4.80 -8.45 -5.82
CA SER A 205 -3.95 -7.56 -6.60
C SER A 205 -4.32 -6.09 -6.40
N ASN A 206 -3.31 -5.28 -6.15
CA ASN A 206 -3.39 -3.83 -6.30
C ASN A 206 -2.36 -3.43 -7.38
N PRO A 207 -2.70 -3.63 -8.66
CA PRO A 207 -1.80 -3.34 -9.76
C PRO A 207 -1.70 -1.85 -10.02
N PRO A 208 -0.73 -1.36 -10.81
CA PRO A 208 -0.76 -0.01 -11.34
C PRO A 208 -2.07 0.24 -12.08
N TYR A 209 -2.75 1.36 -11.77
CA TYR A 209 -4.05 1.71 -12.34
C TYR A 209 -4.24 3.20 -12.63
N VAL A 210 -3.21 4.02 -12.40
CA VAL A 210 -3.33 5.46 -12.65
C VAL A 210 -3.25 5.73 -14.15
N ASP A 211 -4.22 6.49 -14.67
CA ASP A 211 -4.20 6.93 -16.06
C ASP A 211 -3.18 8.06 -16.31
N ALA A 212 -2.95 8.38 -17.57
CA ALA A 212 -1.92 9.35 -17.96
C ALA A 212 -2.25 10.79 -17.51
N GLU A 213 -3.53 11.16 -17.40
CA GLU A 213 -3.98 12.50 -16.99
C GLU A 213 -3.79 12.66 -15.47
N ASP A 214 -4.31 11.73 -14.68
CA ASP A 214 -4.16 11.70 -13.23
C ASP A 214 -2.67 11.64 -12.82
N LEU A 215 -1.85 10.86 -13.55
CA LEU A 215 -0.42 10.75 -13.28
C LEU A 215 0.32 12.10 -13.48
N ALA A 216 -0.10 12.89 -14.47
CA ALA A 216 0.50 14.20 -14.76
C ALA A 216 0.15 15.25 -13.69
N ASP A 217 -1.02 15.13 -13.04
CA ASP A 217 -1.54 16.07 -12.07
C ASP A 217 -1.28 15.67 -10.61
N MET A 218 -0.55 14.57 -10.39
CA MET A 218 -0.24 14.08 -9.04
C MET A 218 0.56 15.10 -8.22
N PRO A 219 0.26 15.24 -6.90
CA PRO A 219 1.06 15.99 -5.96
C PRO A 219 2.53 15.55 -5.94
N ALA A 220 3.44 16.47 -5.61
CA ALA A 220 4.89 16.22 -5.62
C ALA A 220 5.33 15.04 -4.73
N GLU A 221 4.57 14.77 -3.69
CA GLU A 221 4.79 13.65 -2.77
C GLU A 221 4.77 12.28 -3.47
N TYR A 222 3.90 12.11 -4.47
CA TYR A 222 3.78 10.85 -5.23
C TYR A 222 4.95 10.60 -6.19
N HIS A 223 5.72 11.65 -6.53
CA HIS A 223 6.90 11.48 -7.39
C HIS A 223 8.06 10.75 -6.70
N HIS A 224 7.97 10.52 -5.39
CA HIS A 224 8.91 9.66 -4.65
C HIS A 224 8.58 8.18 -4.76
N GLU A 225 7.35 7.84 -5.16
CA GLU A 225 6.95 6.46 -5.38
C GLU A 225 7.43 5.95 -6.75
N PRO A 226 7.68 4.64 -6.90
CA PRO A 226 8.14 4.09 -8.19
C PRO A 226 7.06 4.27 -9.27
N ALA A 227 7.40 4.97 -10.35
CA ALA A 227 6.45 5.28 -11.43
C ALA A 227 5.80 4.03 -12.05
N MET A 228 6.52 2.90 -12.08
CA MET A 228 5.98 1.63 -12.58
C MET A 228 4.90 1.03 -11.67
N GLY A 229 4.83 1.46 -10.40
CA GLY A 229 3.78 1.03 -9.46
C GLY A 229 2.51 1.87 -9.55
N LEU A 230 2.53 2.99 -10.30
CA LEU A 230 1.40 3.94 -10.41
C LEU A 230 0.69 3.84 -11.76
N GLY A 231 1.39 4.14 -12.85
CA GLY A 231 0.79 4.32 -14.17
C GLY A 231 0.50 3.02 -14.92
N SER A 232 -0.63 2.98 -15.64
CA SER A 232 -1.08 1.82 -16.42
C SER A 232 -1.71 2.21 -17.77
N GLY A 233 -0.93 2.86 -18.61
CA GLY A 233 -1.37 3.31 -19.93
C GLY A 233 -2.22 4.58 -19.92
N ASP A 234 -2.87 4.85 -21.04
CA ASP A 234 -3.64 6.10 -21.24
C ASP A 234 -4.91 6.14 -20.37
N ASP A 235 -5.53 5.00 -20.10
CA ASP A 235 -6.78 4.86 -19.35
C ASP A 235 -6.66 4.13 -18.01
N GLY A 236 -5.44 3.84 -17.55
CA GLY A 236 -5.17 3.16 -16.30
C GLY A 236 -5.43 1.65 -16.31
N LEU A 237 -5.70 1.02 -17.46
CA LEU A 237 -6.21 -0.35 -17.51
C LEU A 237 -5.27 -1.39 -18.12
N ASP A 238 -4.10 -1.02 -18.62
CA ASP A 238 -3.23 -1.95 -19.35
C ASP A 238 -2.92 -3.23 -18.55
N ILE A 239 -2.60 -3.07 -17.29
CA ILE A 239 -2.29 -4.21 -16.40
C ILE A 239 -3.56 -4.96 -16.02
N THR A 240 -4.63 -4.26 -15.67
CA THR A 240 -5.92 -4.87 -15.31
C THR A 240 -6.50 -5.73 -16.44
N ARG A 241 -6.43 -5.26 -17.70
CA ARG A 241 -6.85 -6.05 -18.86
C ARG A 241 -6.07 -7.38 -18.97
N ARG A 242 -4.75 -7.32 -18.74
CA ARG A 242 -3.90 -8.52 -18.79
C ARG A 242 -4.23 -9.48 -17.64
N ILE A 243 -4.54 -8.98 -16.45
CA ILE A 243 -4.97 -9.79 -15.30
C ILE A 243 -6.29 -10.49 -15.64
N LEU A 244 -7.31 -9.75 -16.08
CA LEU A 244 -8.63 -10.32 -16.43
C LEU A 244 -8.55 -11.38 -17.51
N ALA A 245 -7.68 -11.20 -18.52
CA ALA A 245 -7.51 -12.15 -19.62
C ALA A 245 -6.90 -13.48 -19.19
N GLN A 246 -6.13 -13.52 -18.08
CA GLN A 246 -5.33 -14.66 -17.69
C GLN A 246 -5.77 -15.33 -16.38
N ALA A 247 -6.36 -14.57 -15.43
CA ALA A 247 -6.60 -15.02 -14.07
C ALA A 247 -7.43 -16.31 -13.96
N ALA A 248 -8.39 -16.55 -14.89
CA ALA A 248 -9.18 -17.78 -14.89
C ALA A 248 -8.35 -19.07 -15.02
N ASP A 249 -7.20 -18.98 -15.69
CA ASP A 249 -6.31 -20.12 -15.93
C ASP A 249 -5.46 -20.46 -14.67
N TYR A 250 -5.37 -19.51 -13.72
CA TYR A 250 -4.60 -19.63 -12.47
C TYR A 250 -5.45 -19.73 -11.21
N LEU A 251 -6.77 -19.68 -11.31
CA LEU A 251 -7.69 -19.90 -10.19
C LEU A 251 -8.08 -21.38 -10.08
N SER A 252 -8.18 -21.86 -8.84
CA SER A 252 -8.84 -23.14 -8.55
C SER A 252 -10.32 -23.09 -8.88
N GLU A 253 -11.04 -24.21 -8.87
CA GLU A 253 -12.44 -24.28 -9.29
C GLU A 253 -13.37 -23.31 -8.51
N GLN A 254 -13.10 -23.12 -7.23
CA GLN A 254 -13.81 -22.17 -6.35
C GLN A 254 -13.00 -20.89 -6.10
N GLY A 255 -11.94 -20.66 -6.85
CA GLY A 255 -11.03 -19.56 -6.66
C GLY A 255 -11.65 -18.19 -6.94
N VAL A 256 -11.16 -17.20 -6.21
CA VAL A 256 -11.65 -15.82 -6.22
C VAL A 256 -10.51 -14.88 -6.61
N LEU A 257 -10.80 -13.92 -7.49
CA LEU A 257 -9.95 -12.80 -7.86
C LEU A 257 -10.49 -11.51 -7.24
N VAL A 258 -9.63 -10.78 -6.56
CA VAL A 258 -9.91 -9.44 -6.03
C VAL A 258 -8.90 -8.47 -6.59
N VAL A 259 -9.36 -7.40 -7.25
CA VAL A 259 -8.49 -6.40 -7.87
C VAL A 259 -8.93 -4.99 -7.51
N GLU A 260 -7.99 -4.17 -7.10
CA GLU A 260 -8.15 -2.73 -6.97
C GLU A 260 -7.78 -2.03 -8.28
N VAL A 261 -8.61 -1.11 -8.72
CA VAL A 261 -8.37 -0.23 -9.90
C VAL A 261 -8.62 1.24 -9.57
N GLY A 262 -8.89 1.56 -8.30
CA GLY A 262 -9.12 2.94 -7.84
C GLY A 262 -10.05 3.73 -8.76
N ASN A 263 -9.67 4.97 -9.08
CA ASN A 263 -10.48 5.86 -9.94
C ASN A 263 -10.72 5.34 -11.37
N SER A 264 -9.88 4.42 -11.85
CA SER A 264 -10.02 3.84 -13.20
C SER A 264 -11.21 2.87 -13.34
N TRP A 265 -12.00 2.65 -12.27
CA TRP A 265 -13.21 1.83 -12.34
C TRP A 265 -14.22 2.31 -13.39
N ILE A 266 -14.32 3.64 -13.60
CA ILE A 266 -15.20 4.24 -14.63
C ILE A 266 -14.73 3.82 -16.04
N ASN A 267 -13.42 3.87 -16.27
CA ASN A 267 -12.82 3.46 -17.53
C ASN A 267 -13.00 1.94 -17.75
N LEU A 268 -12.92 1.16 -16.67
CA LEU A 268 -13.08 -0.29 -16.73
C LEU A 268 -14.52 -0.69 -17.13
N GLU A 269 -15.54 -0.05 -16.56
CA GLU A 269 -16.95 -0.28 -16.96
C GLU A 269 -17.19 0.14 -18.41
N ALA A 270 -16.62 1.25 -18.84
CA ALA A 270 -16.72 1.72 -20.22
C ALA A 270 -16.03 0.77 -21.23
N ALA A 271 -14.90 0.17 -20.84
CA ALA A 271 -14.16 -0.78 -21.66
C ALA A 271 -14.88 -2.13 -21.81
N PHE A 272 -15.64 -2.56 -20.78
CA PHE A 272 -16.31 -3.84 -20.72
C PHE A 272 -17.81 -3.72 -20.36
N PRO A 273 -18.63 -3.06 -21.19
CA PRO A 273 -20.03 -2.71 -20.84
C PRO A 273 -20.96 -3.91 -20.67
N GLU A 274 -20.58 -5.07 -21.19
CA GLU A 274 -21.37 -6.33 -21.05
C GLU A 274 -20.97 -7.16 -19.82
N VAL A 275 -19.94 -6.72 -19.07
CA VAL A 275 -19.39 -7.43 -17.90
C VAL A 275 -19.94 -6.80 -16.63
N PRO A 276 -20.73 -7.52 -15.80
CA PRO A 276 -21.20 -6.99 -14.53
C PRO A 276 -20.10 -7.10 -13.48
N PHE A 277 -19.35 -6.04 -13.24
CA PHE A 277 -18.38 -5.98 -12.17
C PHE A 277 -19.05 -5.98 -10.80
N HIS A 278 -18.56 -6.80 -9.87
CA HIS A 278 -19.01 -6.81 -8.47
C HIS A 278 -18.15 -5.87 -7.64
N TRP A 279 -18.54 -4.60 -7.60
CA TRP A 279 -17.86 -3.57 -6.82
C TRP A 279 -18.07 -3.73 -5.32
N VAL A 280 -17.00 -3.63 -4.56
CA VAL A 280 -17.02 -3.70 -3.09
C VAL A 280 -17.18 -2.30 -2.52
N SER A 281 -18.02 -2.15 -1.49
CA SER A 281 -18.14 -0.91 -0.71
C SER A 281 -17.46 -1.09 0.64
N PHE A 282 -16.73 -0.09 1.09
CA PHE A 282 -15.94 -0.10 2.32
C PHE A 282 -16.50 0.89 3.36
N GLU A 283 -16.39 0.57 4.65
CA GLU A 283 -16.83 1.44 5.75
C GLU A 283 -15.89 2.64 5.94
N HIS A 284 -14.59 2.44 5.66
CA HIS A 284 -13.54 3.44 5.89
C HIS A 284 -13.14 4.21 4.63
N GLY A 285 -13.93 4.08 3.55
CA GLY A 285 -13.65 4.71 2.27
C GLY A 285 -12.72 3.86 1.39
N GLY A 286 -12.54 4.33 0.15
CA GLY A 286 -11.89 3.60 -0.92
C GLY A 286 -12.91 3.03 -1.90
N ASP A 287 -12.62 3.18 -3.18
CA ASP A 287 -13.48 2.74 -4.28
C ASP A 287 -12.67 1.95 -5.30
N GLY A 288 -13.35 1.35 -6.26
CA GLY A 288 -12.70 0.69 -7.38
C GLY A 288 -12.04 -0.65 -7.03
N VAL A 289 -12.60 -1.40 -6.08
CA VAL A 289 -12.25 -2.80 -5.87
C VAL A 289 -13.37 -3.68 -6.39
N PHE A 290 -13.03 -4.61 -7.26
CA PHE A 290 -13.99 -5.59 -7.77
C PHE A 290 -13.58 -7.03 -7.43
N VAL A 291 -14.57 -7.90 -7.44
CA VAL A 291 -14.40 -9.33 -7.18
C VAL A 291 -15.01 -10.15 -8.31
N PHE A 292 -14.26 -11.16 -8.77
CA PHE A 292 -14.77 -12.21 -9.66
C PHE A 292 -14.44 -13.59 -9.11
N THR A 293 -15.40 -14.51 -9.21
CA THR A 293 -15.12 -15.93 -9.10
C THR A 293 -14.47 -16.44 -10.40
N ARG A 294 -13.80 -17.59 -10.35
CA ARG A 294 -13.34 -18.26 -11.56
C ARG A 294 -14.46 -18.48 -12.57
N ALA A 295 -15.66 -18.83 -12.09
CA ALA A 295 -16.82 -19.04 -12.96
C ALA A 295 -17.24 -17.78 -13.72
N ASP A 296 -17.18 -16.60 -13.08
CA ASP A 296 -17.46 -15.31 -13.72
C ASP A 296 -16.39 -15.01 -14.79
N LEU A 297 -15.11 -15.19 -14.47
CA LEU A 297 -14.03 -14.96 -15.41
C LEU A 297 -14.12 -15.85 -16.65
N VAL A 298 -14.44 -17.14 -16.46
CA VAL A 298 -14.66 -18.08 -17.57
C VAL A 298 -15.85 -17.66 -18.41
N ARG A 299 -16.95 -17.22 -17.78
CA ARG A 299 -18.16 -16.77 -18.47
C ARG A 299 -17.92 -15.58 -19.39
N TYR A 300 -17.10 -14.63 -18.95
CA TYR A 300 -16.82 -13.38 -19.69
C TYR A 300 -15.46 -13.39 -20.41
N GLN A 301 -14.78 -14.53 -20.47
CA GLN A 301 -13.42 -14.64 -21.00
C GLN A 301 -13.26 -14.12 -22.43
N SER A 302 -14.30 -14.28 -23.28
CA SER A 302 -14.28 -13.76 -24.63
C SER A 302 -14.26 -12.23 -24.70
N GLN A 303 -14.68 -11.54 -23.66
CA GLN A 303 -14.62 -10.07 -23.56
C GLN A 303 -13.21 -9.61 -23.13
N PHE A 304 -12.48 -10.41 -22.37
CA PHE A 304 -11.17 -10.05 -21.83
C PHE A 304 -9.98 -10.40 -22.73
N ARG A 305 -10.17 -11.28 -23.71
CA ARG A 305 -9.12 -11.78 -24.65
C ARG A 305 -9.21 -11.11 -26.03
N VAL A 306 -9.55 -9.82 -26.08
CA VAL A 306 -9.66 -9.05 -27.34
C VAL A 306 -8.30 -8.53 -27.79
#